data_4aaae4f9420c67f8a608cc6e529fcea6
#
_entry.id   4aaae4f9420c67f8a608cc6e529fcea6
#
_cell.length_a   1.000
_cell.length_b   1.000
_cell.length_c   1.000
_cell.angle_alpha   90.00
_cell.angle_beta   90.00
_cell.angle_gamma   90.00
#
_symmetry.space_group_name_H-M   'P 1'
#
loop_
_entity.id
_entity.type
_entity.pdbx_description
1 polymer ?
#
loop_
_entity_poly.entity_id
_entity_poly.type
_entity_poly.pdbx_seq_one_letter_code
_entity_poly.pdbx_strand_id
1 'polypeptide(L)'
;MSINPTWQLALSLVLLVALTVAFSAWGRLGIGKASVWAAARAIIQLGVVSMVLVYALKHLWAAALFTLLMFAVAVRTTAKRTEIGRAWPWAAAAMACGTLPVLLIVFGTGCSPFTAASLIPLAGIIIGNMMNGHTLAGRRLFPTLRDNFGTYEAALSMGVLRPEAVSYTHLRAH
;
A
#
# COMPACT_ATOMS: atom_id res chain seq x y z
N MET A 1 3.87 -13.22 -22.80
CA MET A 1 4.77 -12.14 -23.26
C MET A 1 5.94 -12.09 -22.29
N SER A 2 7.12 -12.53 -22.71
CA SER A 2 8.35 -12.38 -21.94
C SER A 2 8.91 -10.98 -22.24
N ILE A 3 8.87 -10.09 -21.28
CA ILE A 3 9.56 -8.80 -21.38
C ILE A 3 11.04 -9.10 -21.20
N ASN A 4 11.73 -9.31 -22.31
CA ASN A 4 13.19 -9.40 -22.26
C ASN A 4 13.74 -8.02 -21.89
N PRO A 5 14.67 -7.93 -20.93
CA PRO A 5 15.33 -6.68 -20.60
C PRO A 5 16.16 -6.21 -21.78
N THR A 6 15.52 -5.45 -22.67
CA THR A 6 16.12 -4.93 -23.89
C THR A 6 16.70 -3.55 -23.58
N TRP A 7 17.77 -3.16 -24.31
CA TRP A 7 18.32 -1.79 -24.24
C TRP A 7 17.25 -0.70 -24.38
N GLN A 8 16.15 -1.00 -25.10
CA GLN A 8 14.97 -0.14 -25.24
C GLN A 8 14.27 0.16 -23.91
N LEU A 9 14.17 -0.83 -23.02
CA LEU A 9 13.61 -0.65 -21.68
C LEU A 9 14.52 0.25 -20.82
N ALA A 10 15.83 0.05 -20.89
CA ALA A 10 16.78 0.90 -20.19
C ALA A 10 16.71 2.35 -20.72
N LEU A 11 16.63 2.53 -22.04
CA LEU A 11 16.48 3.83 -22.68
C LEU A 11 15.18 4.52 -22.24
N SER A 12 14.06 3.81 -22.24
CA SER A 12 12.77 4.37 -21.82
C SER A 12 12.77 4.81 -20.34
N LEU A 13 13.39 4.04 -19.45
CA LEU A 13 13.56 4.41 -18.05
C LEU A 13 14.41 5.67 -17.89
N VAL A 14 15.52 5.77 -18.59
CA VAL A 14 16.38 6.95 -18.57
C VAL A 14 15.63 8.18 -19.09
N LEU A 15 14.91 8.04 -20.21
CA LEU A 15 14.10 9.13 -20.77
C LEU A 15 13.00 9.59 -19.81
N LEU A 16 12.31 8.68 -19.13
CA LEU A 16 11.28 9.00 -18.14
C LEU A 16 11.86 9.75 -16.93
N VAL A 17 13.03 9.32 -16.44
CA VAL A 17 13.73 10.02 -15.34
C VAL A 17 14.18 11.41 -15.81
N ALA A 18 14.77 11.52 -17.00
CA ALA A 18 15.20 12.79 -17.58
C ALA A 18 14.02 13.75 -17.76
N LEU A 19 12.88 13.25 -18.27
CA LEU A 19 11.65 14.02 -18.42
C LEU A 19 11.14 14.53 -17.06
N THR A 20 11.14 13.66 -16.06
CA THR A 20 10.73 14.04 -14.68
C THR A 20 11.63 15.14 -14.11
N VAL A 21 12.93 15.02 -14.30
CA VAL A 21 13.91 16.04 -13.86
C VAL A 21 13.69 17.35 -14.63
N ALA A 22 13.47 17.29 -15.94
CA ALA A 22 13.22 18.46 -16.79
C ALA A 22 11.95 19.21 -16.36
N PHE A 23 10.83 18.50 -16.17
CA PHE A 23 9.60 19.12 -15.67
C PHE A 23 9.75 19.68 -14.25
N SER A 24 10.50 18.99 -13.38
CA SER A 24 10.81 19.48 -12.03
C SER A 24 11.64 20.77 -12.07
N ALA A 25 12.59 20.87 -12.98
CA ALA A 25 13.39 22.06 -13.16
C ALA A 25 12.55 23.22 -13.74
N TRP A 26 11.72 22.94 -14.73
CA TRP A 26 10.82 23.93 -15.33
C TRP A 26 9.79 24.46 -14.33
N GLY A 27 9.19 23.56 -13.54
CA GLY A 27 8.25 23.90 -12.47
C GLY A 27 8.90 24.51 -11.22
N ARG A 28 10.22 24.69 -11.19
CA ARG A 28 11.01 25.16 -10.03
C ARG A 28 10.71 24.41 -8.73
N LEU A 29 10.36 23.11 -8.84
CA LEU A 29 9.96 22.28 -7.71
C LEU A 29 11.14 21.88 -6.81
N GLY A 30 12.39 22.07 -7.26
CA GLY A 30 13.61 21.77 -6.49
C GLY A 30 13.87 20.28 -6.19
N ILE A 31 13.06 19.38 -6.72
CA ILE A 31 13.09 17.93 -6.42
C ILE A 31 13.97 17.10 -7.36
N GLY A 32 14.68 17.71 -8.30
CA GLY A 32 15.46 17.00 -9.32
C GLY A 32 16.48 16.04 -8.75
N LYS A 33 17.31 16.47 -7.78
CA LYS A 33 18.32 15.62 -7.10
C LYS A 33 17.67 14.49 -6.32
N ALA A 34 16.56 14.78 -5.64
CA ALA A 34 15.80 13.77 -4.88
C ALA A 34 15.18 12.71 -5.81
N SER A 35 14.70 13.10 -6.99
CA SER A 35 14.15 12.18 -7.98
C SER A 35 15.20 11.24 -8.57
N VAL A 36 16.38 11.75 -8.91
CA VAL A 36 17.50 10.92 -9.40
C VAL A 36 17.96 9.93 -8.32
N TRP A 37 18.13 10.39 -7.09
CA TRP A 37 18.50 9.52 -5.97
C TRP A 37 17.43 8.46 -5.68
N ALA A 38 16.15 8.84 -5.75
CA ALA A 38 15.04 7.91 -5.60
C ALA A 38 15.03 6.86 -6.73
N ALA A 39 15.29 7.26 -7.98
CA ALA A 39 15.38 6.33 -9.11
C ALA A 39 16.56 5.35 -8.95
N ALA A 40 17.74 5.82 -8.60
CA ALA A 40 18.90 4.96 -8.35
C ALA A 40 18.64 3.95 -7.23
N ARG A 41 18.08 4.41 -6.12
CA ARG A 41 17.68 3.54 -5.01
C ARG A 41 16.63 2.53 -5.44
N ALA A 42 15.64 2.92 -6.23
CA ALA A 42 14.60 2.03 -6.73
C ALA A 42 15.17 0.91 -7.61
N ILE A 43 16.13 1.22 -8.49
CA ILE A 43 16.79 0.24 -9.35
C ILE A 43 17.51 -0.82 -8.50
N ILE A 44 18.27 -0.39 -7.49
CA ILE A 44 18.98 -1.32 -6.60
C ILE A 44 17.99 -2.18 -5.82
N GLN A 45 16.95 -1.58 -5.25
CA GLN A 45 15.92 -2.29 -4.49
C GLN A 45 15.16 -3.30 -5.35
N LEU A 46 14.79 -2.92 -6.58
CA LEU A 46 14.12 -3.81 -7.52
C LEU A 46 15.02 -4.96 -7.94
N GLY A 47 16.32 -4.72 -8.13
CA GLY A 47 17.29 -5.79 -8.41
C GLY A 47 17.35 -6.84 -7.31
N VAL A 48 17.44 -6.41 -6.05
CA VAL A 48 17.44 -7.32 -4.90
C VAL A 48 16.12 -8.08 -4.80
N VAL A 49 14.98 -7.38 -4.91
CA VAL A 49 13.66 -7.99 -4.86
C VAL A 49 13.46 -8.99 -6.01
N SER A 50 13.98 -8.69 -7.20
CA SER A 50 13.90 -9.58 -8.36
C SER A 50 14.59 -10.94 -8.10
N MET A 51 15.76 -10.93 -7.46
CA MET A 51 16.45 -12.20 -7.10
C MET A 51 15.62 -13.03 -6.12
N VAL A 52 15.06 -12.41 -5.09
CA VAL A 52 14.19 -13.08 -4.12
C VAL A 52 12.92 -13.60 -4.80
N LEU A 53 12.35 -12.82 -5.72
CA LEU A 53 11.13 -13.17 -6.45
C LEU A 53 11.36 -14.40 -7.35
N VAL A 54 12.48 -14.49 -8.06
CA VAL A 54 12.83 -15.65 -8.89
C VAL A 54 12.88 -16.93 -8.05
N TYR A 55 13.43 -16.87 -6.85
CA TYR A 55 13.43 -17.99 -5.93
C TYR A 55 12.02 -18.29 -5.40
N ALA A 56 11.26 -17.28 -5.01
CA ALA A 56 9.91 -17.43 -4.49
C ALA A 56 8.95 -18.05 -5.52
N LEU A 57 9.12 -17.75 -6.81
CA LEU A 57 8.30 -18.33 -7.89
C LEU A 57 8.52 -19.84 -8.08
N LYS A 58 9.65 -20.38 -7.64
CA LYS A 58 9.96 -21.81 -7.74
C LYS A 58 9.38 -22.65 -6.59
N HIS A 59 9.09 -22.02 -5.44
CA HIS A 59 8.67 -22.72 -4.24
C HIS A 59 7.45 -22.05 -3.61
N LEU A 60 6.35 -22.79 -3.46
CA LEU A 60 5.11 -22.25 -2.90
C LEU A 60 5.26 -21.71 -1.46
N TRP A 61 6.07 -22.40 -0.62
CA TRP A 61 6.34 -21.91 0.74
C TRP A 61 7.09 -20.57 0.75
N ALA A 62 8.02 -20.39 -0.19
CA ALA A 62 8.76 -19.14 -0.32
C ALA A 62 7.85 -17.99 -0.86
N ALA A 63 6.91 -18.33 -1.76
CA ALA A 63 5.89 -17.40 -2.21
C ALA A 63 4.96 -16.96 -1.08
N ALA A 64 4.54 -17.89 -0.21
CA ALA A 64 3.74 -17.59 0.96
C ALA A 64 4.49 -16.67 1.95
N LEU A 65 5.76 -16.99 2.23
CA LEU A 65 6.60 -16.15 3.09
C LEU A 65 6.82 -14.76 2.49
N PHE A 66 7.05 -14.68 1.19
CA PHE A 66 7.19 -13.40 0.48
C PHE A 66 5.91 -12.56 0.54
N THR A 67 4.74 -13.19 0.35
CA THR A 67 3.44 -12.54 0.49
C THR A 67 3.20 -12.02 1.91
N LEU A 68 3.58 -12.80 2.92
CA LEU A 68 3.51 -12.39 4.32
C LEU A 68 4.42 -11.18 4.61
N LEU A 69 5.63 -11.19 4.06
CA LEU A 69 6.55 -10.06 4.15
C LEU A 69 5.97 -8.80 3.48
N MET A 70 5.39 -8.95 2.28
CA MET A 70 4.71 -7.85 1.60
C MET A 70 3.58 -7.28 2.45
N PHE A 71 2.77 -8.14 3.07
CA PHE A 71 1.70 -7.72 3.96
C PHE A 71 2.24 -6.96 5.19
N ALA A 72 3.28 -7.47 5.85
CA ALA A 72 3.92 -6.81 6.98
C ALA A 72 4.46 -5.41 6.62
N VAL A 73 5.10 -5.29 5.46
CA VAL A 73 5.60 -4.00 4.93
C VAL A 73 4.44 -3.05 4.63
N ALA A 74 3.34 -3.55 4.05
CA ALA A 74 2.14 -2.76 3.77
C ALA A 74 1.49 -2.22 5.05
N VAL A 75 1.33 -3.06 6.07
CA VAL A 75 0.81 -2.66 7.40
C VAL A 75 1.71 -1.59 8.03
N ARG A 76 3.03 -1.83 8.05
CA ARG A 76 3.99 -0.85 8.60
C ARG A 76 3.95 0.48 7.85
N THR A 77 3.82 0.43 6.53
CA THR A 77 3.72 1.63 5.68
C THR A 77 2.44 2.40 5.96
N THR A 78 1.31 1.70 6.05
CA THR A 78 0.01 2.29 6.43
C THR A 78 0.09 2.93 7.81
N ALA A 79 0.59 2.21 8.81
CA ALA A 79 0.74 2.71 10.17
C ALA A 79 1.59 3.99 10.24
N LYS A 80 2.69 4.03 9.48
CA LYS A 80 3.55 5.21 9.39
C LYS A 80 2.86 6.38 8.68
N ARG A 81 2.13 6.12 7.60
CA ARG A 81 1.46 7.16 6.80
C ARG A 81 0.24 7.75 7.48
N THR A 82 -0.41 7.00 8.34
CA THR A 82 -1.60 7.42 9.10
C THR A 82 -1.27 7.86 10.53
N GLU A 83 0.00 7.80 10.91
CA GLU A 83 0.52 8.25 12.23
C GLU A 83 -0.18 7.58 13.43
N ILE A 84 -0.71 6.36 13.24
CA ILE A 84 -1.45 5.63 14.28
C ILE A 84 -0.57 5.04 15.39
N GLY A 85 0.75 5.13 15.28
CA GLY A 85 1.70 4.72 16.33
C GLY A 85 1.48 3.29 16.82
N ARG A 86 1.15 3.14 18.10
CA ARG A 86 0.94 1.82 18.75
C ARG A 86 -0.32 1.08 18.29
N ALA A 87 -1.25 1.74 17.58
CA ALA A 87 -2.47 1.12 17.08
C ALA A 87 -2.27 0.32 15.76
N TRP A 88 -1.02 0.13 15.30
CA TRP A 88 -0.70 -0.65 14.10
C TRP A 88 -1.31 -2.07 14.06
N PRO A 89 -1.49 -2.82 15.19
CA PRO A 89 -2.10 -4.14 15.12
C PRO A 89 -3.56 -4.11 14.66
N TRP A 90 -4.30 -3.05 15.00
CA TRP A 90 -5.67 -2.85 14.52
C TRP A 90 -5.72 -2.59 13.02
N ALA A 91 -4.76 -1.83 12.49
CA ALA A 91 -4.62 -1.67 11.04
C ALA A 91 -4.27 -3.00 10.36
N ALA A 92 -3.39 -3.81 10.97
CA ALA A 92 -3.06 -5.14 10.46
C ALA A 92 -4.30 -6.04 10.42
N ALA A 93 -5.09 -6.08 11.51
CA ALA A 93 -6.33 -6.85 11.57
C ALA A 93 -7.34 -6.40 10.52
N ALA A 94 -7.56 -5.09 10.38
CA ALA A 94 -8.48 -4.53 9.39
C ALA A 94 -8.04 -4.86 7.95
N MET A 95 -6.76 -4.71 7.64
CA MET A 95 -6.20 -5.08 6.33
C MET A 95 -6.29 -6.59 6.08
N ALA A 96 -6.06 -7.43 7.09
CA ALA A 96 -6.18 -8.87 6.98
C ALA A 96 -7.64 -9.28 6.73
N CYS A 97 -8.60 -8.70 7.45
CA CYS A 97 -10.03 -8.94 7.25
C CYS A 97 -10.51 -8.58 5.84
N GLY A 98 -9.89 -7.63 5.18
CA GLY A 98 -10.19 -7.31 3.78
C GLY A 98 -9.43 -8.20 2.77
N THR A 99 -8.19 -8.56 3.08
CA THR A 99 -7.32 -9.31 2.14
C THR A 99 -7.62 -10.81 2.14
N LEU A 100 -7.74 -11.41 3.33
CA LEU A 100 -7.88 -12.87 3.47
C LEU A 100 -9.15 -13.43 2.81
N PRO A 101 -10.35 -12.86 3.01
CA PRO A 101 -11.56 -13.39 2.36
C PRO A 101 -11.46 -13.37 0.83
N VAL A 102 -10.88 -12.30 0.27
CA VAL A 102 -10.71 -12.19 -1.19
C VAL A 102 -9.77 -13.28 -1.72
N LEU A 103 -8.62 -13.49 -1.06
CA LEU A 103 -7.70 -14.55 -1.45
C LEU A 103 -8.34 -15.94 -1.28
N LEU A 104 -9.06 -16.17 -0.18
CA LEU A 104 -9.76 -17.44 0.07
C LEU A 104 -10.81 -17.72 -1.00
N ILE A 105 -11.59 -16.71 -1.41
CA ILE A 105 -12.58 -16.87 -2.47
C ILE A 105 -11.89 -17.17 -3.80
N VAL A 106 -10.90 -16.39 -4.21
CA VAL A 106 -10.22 -16.54 -5.51
C VAL A 106 -9.56 -17.92 -5.65
N PHE A 107 -8.85 -18.36 -4.62
CA PHE A 107 -8.18 -19.67 -4.65
C PHE A 107 -9.11 -20.83 -4.28
N GLY A 108 -10.07 -20.61 -3.37
CA GLY A 108 -11.01 -21.64 -2.93
C GLY A 108 -12.04 -22.02 -4.01
N THR A 109 -12.46 -21.07 -4.85
CA THR A 109 -13.33 -21.34 -5.99
C THR A 109 -12.61 -21.94 -7.20
N GLY A 110 -11.27 -22.02 -7.15
CA GLY A 110 -10.48 -22.47 -8.29
C GLY A 110 -10.40 -21.47 -9.45
N CYS A 111 -10.84 -20.20 -9.25
CA CYS A 111 -10.74 -19.15 -10.24
C CYS A 111 -9.30 -18.91 -10.71
N SER A 112 -8.33 -19.14 -9.81
CA SER A 112 -6.91 -19.13 -10.11
C SER A 112 -6.22 -20.34 -9.49
N PRO A 113 -5.27 -20.98 -10.20
CA PRO A 113 -4.53 -22.12 -9.63
C PRO A 113 -3.68 -21.63 -8.44
N PHE A 114 -3.65 -22.43 -7.37
CA PHE A 114 -2.86 -22.12 -6.17
C PHE A 114 -1.37 -22.42 -6.41
N THR A 115 -0.71 -21.57 -7.17
CA THR A 115 0.71 -21.63 -7.51
C THR A 115 1.45 -20.39 -7.04
N ALA A 116 2.76 -20.46 -6.90
CA ALA A 116 3.58 -19.31 -6.55
C ALA A 116 3.41 -18.15 -7.57
N ALA A 117 3.30 -18.51 -8.86
CA ALA A 117 3.13 -17.54 -9.96
C ALA A 117 1.78 -16.79 -9.93
N SER A 118 0.74 -17.40 -9.35
CA SER A 118 -0.56 -16.75 -9.17
C SER A 118 -0.67 -16.03 -7.83
N LEU A 119 -0.12 -16.63 -6.76
CA LEU A 119 -0.23 -16.09 -5.39
C LEU A 119 0.42 -14.72 -5.26
N ILE A 120 1.67 -14.59 -5.73
CA ILE A 120 2.44 -13.35 -5.53
C ILE A 120 1.78 -12.15 -6.22
N PRO A 121 1.41 -12.19 -7.52
CA PRO A 121 0.80 -11.05 -8.18
C PRO A 121 -0.59 -10.71 -7.62
N LEU A 122 -1.45 -11.70 -7.41
CA LEU A 122 -2.81 -11.48 -6.90
C LEU A 122 -2.78 -10.91 -5.49
N ALA A 123 -2.02 -11.52 -4.59
CA ALA A 123 -1.86 -11.00 -3.23
C ALA A 123 -1.24 -9.60 -3.23
N GLY A 124 -0.26 -9.35 -4.09
CA GLY A 124 0.38 -8.04 -4.22
C GLY A 124 -0.58 -6.94 -4.61
N ILE A 125 -1.46 -7.18 -5.59
CA ILE A 125 -2.49 -6.24 -6.02
C ILE A 125 -3.49 -5.98 -4.88
N ILE A 126 -3.98 -7.03 -4.23
CA ILE A 126 -4.98 -6.92 -3.16
C ILE A 126 -4.39 -6.18 -1.96
N ILE A 127 -3.21 -6.57 -1.49
CA ILE A 127 -2.50 -5.94 -0.37
C ILE A 127 -2.18 -4.47 -0.70
N GLY A 128 -1.73 -4.18 -1.91
CA GLY A 128 -1.44 -2.83 -2.36
C GLY A 128 -2.67 -1.92 -2.37
N ASN A 129 -3.80 -2.42 -2.86
CA ASN A 129 -5.06 -1.69 -2.85
C ASN A 129 -5.58 -1.48 -1.42
N MET A 130 -5.49 -2.49 -0.55
CA MET A 130 -5.84 -2.36 0.87
C MET A 130 -4.97 -1.32 1.57
N MET A 131 -3.66 -1.33 1.34
CA MET A 131 -2.73 -0.34 1.88
C MET A 131 -3.13 1.09 1.47
N ASN A 132 -3.47 1.29 0.19
CA ASN A 132 -3.87 2.60 -0.33
C ASN A 132 -5.21 3.05 0.25
N GLY A 133 -6.22 2.17 0.26
CA GLY A 133 -7.54 2.45 0.81
C GLY A 133 -7.47 2.83 2.30
N HIS A 134 -6.77 2.03 3.11
CA HIS A 134 -6.58 2.34 4.54
C HIS A 134 -5.77 3.63 4.78
N THR A 135 -4.75 3.88 3.96
CA THR A 135 -3.96 5.11 4.07
C THR A 135 -4.81 6.34 3.75
N LEU A 136 -5.61 6.29 2.69
CA LEU A 136 -6.50 7.41 2.32
C LEU A 136 -7.60 7.64 3.35
N ALA A 137 -8.26 6.57 3.80
CA ALA A 137 -9.28 6.65 4.84
C ALA A 137 -8.70 7.21 6.15
N GLY A 138 -7.56 6.66 6.62
CA GLY A 138 -6.94 7.10 7.87
C GLY A 138 -6.46 8.54 7.83
N ARG A 139 -5.88 8.99 6.71
CA ARG A 139 -5.44 10.39 6.57
C ARG A 139 -6.59 11.40 6.56
N ARG A 140 -7.79 10.99 6.21
CA ARG A 140 -8.98 11.84 6.29
C ARG A 140 -9.64 11.73 7.66
N LEU A 141 -9.80 10.50 8.14
CA LEU A 141 -10.55 10.20 9.37
C LEU A 141 -9.88 10.77 10.63
N PHE A 142 -8.59 10.50 10.80
CA PHE A 142 -7.93 10.83 12.08
C PHE A 142 -7.78 12.33 12.33
N PRO A 143 -7.38 13.18 11.36
CA PRO A 143 -7.40 14.63 11.56
C PRO A 143 -8.80 15.14 11.82
N THR A 144 -9.79 14.75 11.01
CA THR A 144 -11.19 15.20 11.20
C THR A 144 -11.72 14.83 12.59
N LEU A 145 -11.40 13.64 13.10
CA LEU A 145 -11.81 13.24 14.43
C LEU A 145 -11.11 14.04 15.53
N ARG A 146 -9.83 14.37 15.35
CA ARG A 146 -9.08 15.23 16.28
C ARG A 146 -9.64 16.65 16.33
N ASP A 147 -9.92 17.22 15.17
CA ASP A 147 -10.43 18.59 15.04
C ASP A 147 -11.87 18.73 15.59
N ASN A 148 -12.65 17.65 15.52
CA ASN A 148 -14.04 17.60 15.99
C ASN A 148 -14.22 16.76 17.26
N PHE A 149 -13.18 16.65 18.09
CA PHE A 149 -13.21 15.79 19.28
C PHE A 149 -14.32 16.21 20.26
N GLY A 150 -14.55 17.50 20.43
CA GLY A 150 -15.65 18.01 21.27
C GLY A 150 -17.05 17.59 20.80
N THR A 151 -17.27 17.55 19.47
CA THR A 151 -18.53 17.06 18.90
C THR A 151 -18.69 15.55 19.14
N TYR A 152 -17.59 14.80 19.07
CA TYR A 152 -17.58 13.39 19.39
C TYR A 152 -17.92 13.10 20.86
N GLU A 153 -17.32 13.84 21.81
CA GLU A 153 -17.63 13.72 23.23
C GLU A 153 -19.07 14.13 23.56
N ALA A 154 -19.58 15.20 22.93
CA ALA A 154 -20.96 15.62 23.07
C ALA A 154 -21.95 14.53 22.59
N ALA A 155 -21.66 13.87 21.47
CA ALA A 155 -22.48 12.76 20.98
C ALA A 155 -22.49 11.59 21.97
N LEU A 156 -21.32 11.21 22.53
CA LEU A 156 -21.22 10.17 23.53
C LEU A 156 -21.99 10.50 24.82
N SER A 157 -21.96 11.77 25.26
CA SER A 157 -22.70 12.21 26.45
C SER A 157 -24.22 12.16 26.27
N MET A 158 -24.70 12.23 25.01
CA MET A 158 -26.11 12.03 24.65
C MET A 158 -26.49 10.54 24.50
N GLY A 159 -25.57 9.59 24.78
CA GLY A 159 -25.85 8.17 24.71
C GLY A 159 -25.68 7.57 23.30
N VAL A 160 -25.13 8.29 22.36
CA VAL A 160 -24.83 7.78 21.01
C VAL A 160 -23.70 6.77 21.07
N LEU A 161 -23.83 5.63 20.38
CA LEU A 161 -22.80 4.59 20.34
C LEU A 161 -21.54 5.11 19.65
N ARG A 162 -20.36 4.62 20.08
CA ARG A 162 -19.06 5.04 19.54
C ARG A 162 -18.96 5.01 18.01
N PRO A 163 -19.40 3.94 17.29
CA PRO A 163 -19.34 3.93 15.83
C PRO A 163 -20.22 5.01 15.19
N GLU A 164 -21.39 5.27 15.77
CA GLU A 164 -22.31 6.30 15.30
C GLU A 164 -21.78 7.70 15.59
N ALA A 165 -21.21 7.93 16.77
CA ALA A 165 -20.57 9.20 17.12
C ALA A 165 -19.43 9.56 16.16
N VAL A 166 -18.62 8.59 15.75
CA VAL A 166 -17.60 8.75 14.71
C VAL A 166 -18.24 9.11 13.37
N SER A 167 -19.33 8.45 12.98
CA SER A 167 -20.05 8.75 11.74
C SER A 167 -20.62 10.17 11.72
N TYR A 168 -21.15 10.63 12.84
CA TYR A 168 -21.66 12.01 12.98
C TYR A 168 -20.58 13.08 12.77
N THR A 169 -19.35 12.84 13.21
CA THR A 169 -18.25 13.78 13.00
C THR A 169 -17.80 13.84 11.53
N HIS A 170 -18.03 12.79 10.74
CA HIS A 170 -17.71 12.74 9.33
C HIS A 170 -18.76 13.38 8.43
N LEU A 171 -20.05 13.17 8.72
CA LEU A 171 -21.16 13.64 7.88
C LEU A 171 -21.41 15.14 7.98
N ARG A 172 -20.91 15.78 9.03
CA ARG A 172 -21.05 17.24 9.22
C ARG A 172 -19.91 18.07 8.62
N ALA A 173 -18.89 17.44 8.06
CA ALA A 173 -17.74 18.10 7.44
C ALA A 173 -17.95 18.38 5.93
N HIS A 174 -19.18 18.23 5.42
CA HIS A 174 -19.59 18.58 4.05
C HIS A 174 -20.74 19.57 4.06
#